data_05e83a641726af1b7ad48e056ff43663
#
_entry.id   05e83a641726af1b7ad48e056ff43663
#
_cell.length_a   1.000
_cell.length_b   1.000
_cell.length_c   1.000
_cell.angle_alpha   90.00
_cell.angle_beta   90.00
_cell.angle_gamma   90.00
#
_symmetry.space_group_name_H-M   'P 1'
#
loop_
_entity.id
_entity.type
_entity.pdbx_description
1 polymer ?
#
loop_
_entity_poly.entity_id
_entity_poly.type
_entity_poly.pdbx_seq_one_letter_code
_entity_poly.pdbx_strand_id
1 'polypeptide(L)'
;MNTKPCFERIIIFHNDPTSKEYQNIDCDYVEELPIIDDIDENIKNLIIIEDIDYKNIKKDQKSLLDRYFGCFSTHHNISIIITSQDSFSIPASIRRMCSHVMLWKNHDITSMNVLASRFGLKSADLKYIFNHICKEPRDSLLIDTTRKQRLRKNIYEVISFD
;
A
#
# COMPACT_ATOMS: atom_id res chain seq x y z
N MET A 1 -13.38 -9.08 24.52
CA MET A 1 -12.14 -9.71 24.08
C MET A 1 -11.12 -8.58 23.86
N ASN A 2 -10.09 -8.47 24.69
CA ASN A 2 -8.97 -7.57 24.41
C ASN A 2 -8.12 -8.21 23.31
N THR A 3 -8.42 -7.89 22.06
CA THR A 3 -7.52 -8.20 20.96
C THR A 3 -6.31 -7.28 21.10
N LYS A 4 -5.12 -7.86 21.28
CA LYS A 4 -3.87 -7.09 21.17
C LYS A 4 -3.89 -6.34 19.84
N PRO A 5 -3.45 -5.06 19.80
CA PRO A 5 -3.32 -4.33 18.54
C PRO A 5 -2.46 -5.15 17.58
N CYS A 6 -2.82 -5.11 16.30
CA CYS A 6 -2.11 -5.86 15.26
C CYS A 6 -0.65 -5.40 15.14
N PHE A 7 -0.41 -4.11 15.41
CA PHE A 7 0.90 -3.46 15.42
C PHE A 7 1.11 -2.79 16.78
N GLU A 8 2.35 -2.80 17.25
CA GLU A 8 2.75 -2.22 18.54
C GLU A 8 3.29 -0.80 18.35
N ARG A 9 3.79 -0.50 17.15
CA ARG A 9 4.20 0.85 16.75
C ARG A 9 3.70 1.15 15.34
N ILE A 10 3.17 2.36 15.15
CA ILE A 10 2.74 2.88 13.85
C ILE A 10 3.53 4.15 13.56
N ILE A 11 4.21 4.21 12.42
CA ILE A 11 4.98 5.36 11.96
C ILE A 11 4.35 5.85 10.67
N ILE A 12 4.04 7.14 10.59
CA ILE A 12 3.43 7.74 9.40
C ILE A 12 4.40 8.77 8.83
N PHE A 13 4.88 8.48 7.62
CA PHE A 13 5.63 9.42 6.81
C PHE A 13 4.64 10.18 5.93
N HIS A 14 4.54 11.48 6.15
CA HIS A 14 3.63 12.36 5.44
C HIS A 14 4.28 13.73 5.21
N ASN A 15 4.06 14.32 4.04
CA ASN A 15 4.61 15.64 3.69
C ASN A 15 3.95 16.82 4.44
N ASP A 16 2.76 16.60 5.01
CA ASP A 16 2.05 17.60 5.81
C ASP A 16 1.83 17.10 7.25
N PRO A 17 2.70 17.46 8.19
CA PRO A 17 2.58 17.05 9.60
C PRO A 17 1.37 17.66 10.30
N THR A 18 0.66 18.61 9.67
CA THR A 18 -0.55 19.25 10.23
C THR A 18 -1.84 18.48 9.88
N SER A 19 -1.74 17.43 9.10
CA SER A 19 -2.88 16.58 8.71
C SER A 19 -3.62 16.05 9.94
N LYS A 20 -4.94 16.26 9.95
CA LYS A 20 -5.82 15.83 11.05
C LYS A 20 -6.33 14.40 10.88
N GLU A 21 -5.97 13.73 9.81
CA GLU A 21 -6.57 12.44 9.42
C GLU A 21 -6.27 11.32 10.42
N TYR A 22 -5.14 11.40 11.10
CA TYR A 22 -4.67 10.37 12.03
C TYR A 22 -4.74 10.77 13.51
N GLN A 23 -5.41 11.89 13.86
CA GLN A 23 -5.46 12.40 15.24
C GLN A 23 -6.02 11.43 16.28
N ASN A 24 -6.76 10.41 15.85
CA ASN A 24 -7.34 9.39 16.72
C ASN A 24 -6.54 8.08 16.73
N ILE A 25 -5.37 8.06 16.10
CA ILE A 25 -4.47 6.91 16.04
C ILE A 25 -3.21 7.25 16.84
N ASP A 26 -2.83 6.38 17.75
CA ASP A 26 -1.55 6.46 18.44
C ASP A 26 -0.43 6.10 17.47
N CYS A 27 0.27 7.11 16.95
CA CYS A 27 1.30 6.95 15.92
C CYS A 27 2.36 8.05 15.99
N ASP A 28 3.53 7.74 15.47
CA ASP A 28 4.64 8.67 15.29
C ASP A 28 4.55 9.33 13.90
N TYR A 29 4.45 10.64 13.82
CA TYR A 29 4.58 11.38 12.58
C TYR A 29 6.03 11.72 12.29
N VAL A 30 6.50 11.45 11.07
CA VAL A 30 7.86 11.73 10.65
C VAL A 30 7.89 12.42 9.29
N GLU A 31 8.78 13.41 9.13
CA GLU A 31 9.03 14.11 7.87
C GLU A 31 10.09 13.41 7.01
N GLU A 32 10.87 12.52 7.61
CA GLU A 32 11.85 11.68 6.93
C GLU A 32 11.66 10.23 7.37
N LEU A 33 11.88 9.30 6.44
CA LEU A 33 11.83 7.86 6.78
C LEU A 33 12.90 7.57 7.84
N PRO A 34 12.56 6.87 8.92
CA PRO A 34 13.53 6.51 9.95
C PRO A 34 14.61 5.59 9.36
N ILE A 35 15.83 5.69 9.86
CA ILE A 35 16.85 4.67 9.57
C ILE A 35 16.50 3.40 10.31
N ILE A 36 16.98 2.25 9.82
CA ILE A 36 16.59 0.94 10.38
C ILE A 36 16.98 0.79 11.86
N ASP A 37 18.08 1.41 12.27
CA ASP A 37 18.57 1.36 13.63
C ASP A 37 17.65 2.06 14.66
N ASP A 38 16.74 2.92 14.18
CA ASP A 38 15.72 3.61 15.00
C ASP A 38 14.45 2.76 15.17
N ILE A 39 14.39 1.58 14.54
CA ILE A 39 13.23 0.69 14.55
C ILE A 39 13.53 -0.52 15.45
N ASP A 40 12.73 -0.69 16.50
CA ASP A 40 12.80 -1.89 17.33
C ASP A 40 12.23 -3.10 16.57
N GLU A 41 13.11 -4.00 16.13
CA GLU A 41 12.75 -5.21 15.38
C GLU A 41 12.08 -6.29 16.23
N ASN A 42 12.07 -6.15 17.56
CA ASN A 42 11.43 -7.11 18.47
C ASN A 42 9.92 -6.90 18.56
N ILE A 43 9.40 -5.78 18.07
CA ILE A 43 7.99 -5.45 18.05
C ILE A 43 7.45 -5.39 16.61
N LYS A 44 6.13 -5.46 16.47
CA LYS A 44 5.48 -5.34 15.16
C LYS A 44 5.30 -3.88 14.78
N ASN A 45 6.03 -3.45 13.78
CA ASN A 45 5.98 -2.10 13.24
C ASN A 45 5.09 -2.01 11.99
N LEU A 46 4.32 -0.94 11.87
CA LEU A 46 3.64 -0.54 10.64
C LEU A 46 4.20 0.81 10.20
N ILE A 47 4.71 0.88 8.98
CA ILE A 47 5.10 2.15 8.35
C ILE A 47 4.08 2.48 7.27
N ILE A 48 3.45 3.64 7.38
CA ILE A 48 2.54 4.18 6.38
C ILE A 48 3.27 5.31 5.67
N ILE A 49 3.41 5.20 4.35
CA ILE A 49 4.03 6.18 3.48
C ILE A 49 2.93 6.76 2.64
N GLU A 50 2.52 7.99 2.96
CA GLU A 50 1.34 8.58 2.38
C GLU A 50 1.69 9.58 1.29
N ASP A 51 1.01 9.41 0.15
CA ASP A 51 1.00 10.29 -1.03
C ASP A 51 2.41 10.76 -1.45
N ILE A 52 3.34 9.82 -1.50
CA ILE A 52 4.74 10.11 -1.76
C ILE A 52 4.97 10.57 -3.21
N ASP A 53 5.58 11.72 -3.39
CA ASP A 53 6.18 12.13 -4.66
C ASP A 53 7.61 11.61 -4.77
N TYR A 54 7.76 10.37 -5.19
CA TYR A 54 9.06 9.71 -5.32
C TYR A 54 10.06 10.47 -6.19
N LYS A 55 9.60 11.26 -7.15
CA LYS A 55 10.49 12.02 -8.04
C LYS A 55 11.23 13.12 -7.29
N ASN A 56 10.56 13.74 -6.33
CA ASN A 56 11.05 14.93 -5.62
C ASN A 56 11.66 14.66 -4.24
N ILE A 57 11.54 13.43 -3.71
CA ILE A 57 12.20 13.11 -2.43
C ILE A 57 13.73 13.07 -2.57
N LYS A 58 14.44 13.32 -1.49
CA LYS A 58 15.91 13.29 -1.41
C LYS A 58 16.47 11.91 -1.83
N LYS A 59 17.66 11.90 -2.39
CA LYS A 59 18.31 10.68 -2.91
C LYS A 59 18.54 9.61 -1.83
N ASP A 60 18.92 10.02 -0.64
CA ASP A 60 19.09 9.16 0.53
C ASP A 60 17.78 8.51 0.95
N GLN A 61 16.68 9.27 0.97
CA GLN A 61 15.34 8.77 1.25
C GLN A 61 14.86 7.78 0.17
N LYS A 62 15.21 8.00 -1.12
CA LYS A 62 14.94 7.01 -2.19
C LYS A 62 15.64 5.70 -1.92
N SER A 63 16.94 5.76 -1.60
CA SER A 63 17.73 4.57 -1.29
C SER A 63 17.18 3.83 -0.06
N LEU A 64 16.76 4.57 0.95
CA LEU A 64 16.16 4.01 2.16
C LEU A 64 14.83 3.32 1.86
N LEU A 65 13.97 3.95 1.06
CA LEU A 65 12.70 3.38 0.61
C LEU A 65 12.89 2.07 -0.16
N ASP A 66 13.85 2.02 -1.09
CA ASP A 66 14.17 0.79 -1.81
C ASP A 66 14.64 -0.33 -0.85
N ARG A 67 15.40 0.01 0.19
CA ARG A 67 15.81 -0.96 1.23
C ARG A 67 14.64 -1.42 2.09
N TYR A 68 13.72 -0.55 2.43
CA TYR A 68 12.51 -0.91 3.17
C TYR A 68 11.70 -1.98 2.44
N PHE A 69 11.45 -1.81 1.16
CA PHE A 69 10.71 -2.78 0.36
C PHE A 69 11.53 -4.00 -0.01
N GLY A 70 12.83 -3.85 -0.26
CA GLY A 70 13.70 -4.93 -0.74
C GLY A 70 14.20 -5.87 0.35
N CYS A 71 14.35 -5.39 1.58
CA CYS A 71 15.01 -6.14 2.66
C CYS A 71 14.30 -5.99 4.00
N PHE A 72 14.11 -4.76 4.49
CA PHE A 72 13.71 -4.54 5.88
C PHE A 72 12.33 -5.10 6.20
N SER A 73 11.36 -4.99 5.29
CA SER A 73 10.01 -5.53 5.48
C SER A 73 9.98 -7.05 5.69
N THR A 74 10.99 -7.77 5.20
CA THR A 74 11.06 -9.23 5.31
C THR A 74 11.90 -9.73 6.48
N HIS A 75 12.76 -8.87 7.04
CA HIS A 75 13.74 -9.28 8.05
C HIS A 75 13.58 -8.59 9.42
N HIS A 76 12.79 -7.52 9.54
CA HIS A 76 12.76 -6.68 10.74
C HIS A 76 11.34 -6.45 11.32
N ASN A 77 10.40 -7.39 11.18
CA ASN A 77 9.03 -7.23 11.68
C ASN A 77 8.34 -5.93 11.24
N ILE A 78 8.59 -5.49 10.00
CA ILE A 78 8.05 -4.26 9.44
C ILE A 78 7.00 -4.59 8.38
N SER A 79 5.79 -4.08 8.56
CA SER A 79 4.78 -4.01 7.50
C SER A 79 4.75 -2.62 6.91
N ILE A 80 4.59 -2.52 5.59
CA ILE A 80 4.62 -1.23 4.89
C ILE A 80 3.33 -1.06 4.09
N ILE A 81 2.71 0.11 4.22
CA ILE A 81 1.64 0.59 3.36
C ILE A 81 2.18 1.82 2.63
N ILE A 82 2.07 1.84 1.32
CA ILE A 82 2.37 3.02 0.51
C ILE A 82 1.12 3.42 -0.26
N THR A 83 0.76 4.69 -0.19
CA THR A 83 -0.36 5.24 -0.93
C THR A 83 0.13 6.23 -1.99
N SER A 84 -0.60 6.36 -3.08
CA SER A 84 -0.31 7.33 -4.14
C SER A 84 -1.55 7.58 -4.99
N GLN A 85 -1.75 8.82 -5.39
CA GLN A 85 -2.79 9.20 -6.35
C GLN A 85 -2.41 8.79 -7.78
N ASP A 86 -1.11 8.75 -8.10
CA ASP A 86 -0.57 8.23 -9.35
C ASP A 86 0.25 6.97 -9.11
N SER A 87 -0.27 5.83 -9.55
CA SER A 87 0.41 4.54 -9.41
C SER A 87 1.77 4.48 -10.11
N PHE A 88 2.04 5.34 -11.08
CA PHE A 88 3.34 5.42 -11.78
C PHE A 88 4.34 6.33 -11.10
N SER A 89 3.93 7.14 -10.12
CA SER A 89 4.86 7.86 -9.25
C SER A 89 5.66 6.90 -8.35
N ILE A 90 5.09 5.72 -8.03
CA ILE A 90 5.78 4.68 -7.29
C ILE A 90 6.67 3.86 -8.25
N PRO A 91 7.97 3.67 -7.98
CA PRO A 91 8.87 2.90 -8.83
C PRO A 91 8.38 1.48 -9.12
N ALA A 92 8.65 1.00 -10.32
CA ALA A 92 8.26 -0.35 -10.71
C ALA A 92 8.92 -1.45 -9.86
N SER A 93 10.10 -1.19 -9.28
CA SER A 93 10.78 -2.06 -8.32
C SER A 93 9.91 -2.25 -7.07
N ILE A 94 9.47 -1.16 -6.46
CA ILE A 94 8.63 -1.17 -5.25
C ILE A 94 7.28 -1.83 -5.54
N ARG A 95 6.60 -1.44 -6.64
CA ARG A 95 5.32 -2.05 -7.03
C ARG A 95 5.38 -3.56 -7.20
N ARG A 96 6.52 -4.10 -7.67
CA ARG A 96 6.73 -5.57 -7.81
C ARG A 96 6.92 -6.30 -6.48
N MET A 97 7.37 -5.59 -5.46
CA MET A 97 7.58 -6.16 -4.12
C MET A 97 6.32 -6.13 -3.25
N CYS A 98 5.27 -5.42 -3.68
CA CYS A 98 4.00 -5.41 -2.96
C CYS A 98 3.31 -6.78 -3.04
N SER A 99 2.98 -7.33 -1.88
CA SER A 99 2.18 -8.57 -1.76
C SER A 99 0.68 -8.33 -1.92
N HIS A 100 0.23 -7.10 -1.66
CA HIS A 100 -1.16 -6.67 -1.77
C HIS A 100 -1.23 -5.35 -2.53
N VAL A 101 -2.20 -5.22 -3.41
CA VAL A 101 -2.48 -3.98 -4.13
C VAL A 101 -3.96 -3.66 -4.02
N MET A 102 -4.27 -2.46 -3.56
CA MET A 102 -5.63 -1.97 -3.47
C MET A 102 -5.87 -0.88 -4.51
N LEU A 103 -6.92 -1.04 -5.29
CA LEU A 103 -7.28 -0.14 -6.39
C LEU A 103 -8.68 0.41 -6.17
N TRP A 104 -8.85 1.70 -6.36
CA TRP A 104 -10.14 2.36 -6.49
C TRP A 104 -10.41 2.69 -7.97
N LYS A 105 -11.68 2.77 -8.32
CA LYS A 105 -12.06 3.17 -9.68
C LYS A 105 -11.51 4.57 -9.99
N ASN A 106 -10.71 4.64 -11.04
CA ASN A 106 -10.13 5.88 -11.53
C ASN A 106 -10.55 6.11 -12.99
N HIS A 107 -10.53 7.37 -13.44
CA HIS A 107 -10.79 7.75 -14.84
C HIS A 107 -9.67 7.30 -15.78
N ASP A 108 -8.45 7.16 -15.30
CA ASP A 108 -7.33 6.61 -16.09
C ASP A 108 -7.35 5.08 -16.13
N ILE A 109 -8.23 4.56 -16.96
CA ILE A 109 -8.38 3.12 -17.19
C ILE A 109 -7.09 2.50 -17.76
N THR A 110 -6.29 3.26 -18.50
CA THR A 110 -5.04 2.77 -19.10
C THR A 110 -4.02 2.44 -18.03
N SER A 111 -3.79 3.34 -17.10
CA SER A 111 -2.90 3.12 -15.95
C SER A 111 -3.37 1.96 -15.08
N MET A 112 -4.67 1.88 -14.81
CA MET A 112 -5.26 0.76 -14.05
C MET A 112 -5.05 -0.58 -14.76
N ASN A 113 -5.22 -0.65 -16.07
CA ASN A 113 -5.00 -1.88 -16.84
C ASN A 113 -3.53 -2.32 -16.81
N VAL A 114 -2.58 -1.39 -16.96
CA VAL A 114 -1.15 -1.69 -16.89
C VAL A 114 -0.79 -2.20 -15.49
N LEU A 115 -1.33 -1.60 -14.44
CA LEU A 115 -1.08 -2.04 -13.08
C LEU A 115 -1.68 -3.44 -12.84
N ALA A 116 -2.95 -3.65 -13.15
CA ALA A 116 -3.66 -4.90 -12.94
C ALA A 116 -3.05 -6.07 -13.75
N SER A 117 -2.60 -5.81 -14.98
CA SER A 117 -1.97 -6.84 -15.83
C SER A 117 -0.68 -7.39 -15.22
N ARG A 118 0.07 -6.59 -14.46
CA ARG A 118 1.27 -7.03 -13.75
C ARG A 118 0.97 -8.04 -12.65
N PHE A 119 -0.25 -8.02 -12.13
CA PHE A 119 -0.76 -8.98 -11.15
C PHE A 119 -1.57 -10.10 -11.80
N GLY A 120 -1.51 -10.22 -13.13
CA GLY A 120 -2.14 -11.29 -13.90
C GLY A 120 -3.65 -11.12 -14.10
N LEU A 121 -4.19 -9.91 -13.92
CA LEU A 121 -5.58 -9.59 -14.17
C LEU A 121 -5.75 -9.07 -15.62
N LYS A 122 -6.70 -9.65 -16.36
CA LYS A 122 -6.98 -9.19 -17.72
C LYS A 122 -7.77 -7.87 -17.69
N SER A 123 -7.57 -7.04 -18.70
CA SER A 123 -8.30 -5.77 -18.84
C SER A 123 -9.83 -5.93 -18.87
N ALA A 124 -10.32 -7.01 -19.47
CA ALA A 124 -11.76 -7.31 -19.49
C ALA A 124 -12.31 -7.59 -18.09
N ASP A 125 -11.57 -8.38 -17.29
CA ASP A 125 -11.95 -8.73 -15.92
C ASP A 125 -11.93 -7.48 -15.03
N LEU A 126 -10.92 -6.64 -15.17
CA LEU A 126 -10.84 -5.37 -14.43
C LEU A 126 -12.03 -4.47 -14.73
N LYS A 127 -12.39 -4.31 -16.01
CA LYS A 127 -13.56 -3.54 -16.43
C LYS A 127 -14.85 -4.13 -15.86
N TYR A 128 -15.00 -5.45 -15.90
CA TYR A 128 -16.16 -6.13 -15.34
C TYR A 128 -16.28 -5.87 -13.84
N ILE A 129 -15.19 -6.02 -13.09
CA ILE A 129 -15.16 -5.78 -11.64
C ILE A 129 -15.62 -4.37 -11.30
N PHE A 130 -15.04 -3.34 -11.94
CA PHE A 130 -15.39 -1.95 -11.63
C PHE A 130 -16.75 -1.49 -12.17
N ASN A 131 -17.33 -2.19 -13.12
CA ASN A 131 -18.66 -1.84 -13.63
C ASN A 131 -19.79 -2.60 -12.92
N HIS A 132 -19.51 -3.79 -12.38
CA HIS A 132 -20.57 -4.66 -11.86
C HIS A 132 -20.37 -5.06 -10.39
N ILE A 133 -19.16 -5.10 -9.89
CA ILE A 133 -18.86 -5.55 -8.52
C ILE A 133 -18.46 -4.37 -7.63
N CYS A 134 -17.37 -3.68 -7.95
CA CYS A 134 -16.86 -2.51 -7.23
C CYS A 134 -17.40 -1.22 -7.88
N LYS A 135 -18.71 -1.06 -7.93
CA LYS A 135 -19.37 0.01 -8.70
C LYS A 135 -19.60 1.32 -7.93
N GLU A 136 -19.64 1.22 -6.60
CA GLU A 136 -19.84 2.39 -5.76
C GLU A 136 -18.57 3.24 -5.65
N PRO A 137 -18.65 4.56 -5.44
CA PRO A 137 -17.47 5.46 -5.45
C PRO A 137 -16.37 5.10 -4.43
N ARG A 138 -16.73 4.43 -3.33
CA ARG A 138 -15.80 4.03 -2.28
C ARG A 138 -15.41 2.56 -2.35
N ASP A 139 -15.94 1.82 -3.32
CA ASP A 139 -15.57 0.42 -3.48
C ASP A 139 -14.11 0.32 -3.96
N SER A 140 -13.41 -0.65 -3.41
CA SER A 140 -12.03 -0.97 -3.77
C SER A 140 -11.89 -2.41 -4.23
N LEU A 141 -10.94 -2.65 -5.11
CA LEU A 141 -10.46 -3.97 -5.48
C LEU A 141 -9.13 -4.25 -4.79
N LEU A 142 -9.11 -5.22 -3.89
CA LEU A 142 -7.87 -5.76 -3.34
C LEU A 142 -7.39 -6.93 -4.19
N ILE A 143 -6.14 -6.89 -4.62
CA ILE A 143 -5.42 -7.97 -5.29
C ILE A 143 -4.40 -8.53 -4.30
N ASP A 144 -4.62 -9.75 -3.81
CA ASP A 144 -3.70 -10.46 -2.92
C ASP A 144 -2.86 -11.43 -3.76
N THR A 145 -1.57 -11.16 -3.93
CA THR A 145 -0.67 -11.98 -4.76
C THR A 145 -0.16 -13.21 -4.04
N THR A 146 -0.47 -13.38 -2.75
CA THR A 146 0.01 -14.47 -1.89
C THR A 146 -0.95 -15.66 -1.84
N ARG A 147 -2.19 -15.52 -2.33
CA ARG A 147 -3.25 -16.53 -2.19
C ARG A 147 -3.87 -16.93 -3.53
N LYS A 148 -4.52 -18.11 -3.56
CA LYS A 148 -5.27 -18.56 -4.74
C LYS A 148 -6.50 -17.69 -5.02
N GLN A 149 -7.29 -17.38 -3.99
CA GLN A 149 -8.45 -16.46 -4.05
C GLN A 149 -7.98 -15.05 -3.77
N ARG A 150 -7.41 -14.44 -4.76
CA ARG A 150 -6.63 -13.21 -4.62
C ARG A 150 -7.38 -11.92 -4.91
N LEU A 151 -8.65 -12.00 -5.34
CA LEU A 151 -9.44 -10.80 -5.61
C LEU A 151 -10.51 -10.63 -4.55
N ARG A 152 -10.60 -9.42 -3.98
CA ARG A 152 -11.57 -9.08 -2.96
C ARG A 152 -12.15 -7.69 -3.19
N LYS A 153 -13.44 -7.54 -2.94
CA LYS A 153 -14.08 -6.24 -2.82
C LYS A 153 -13.94 -5.77 -1.37
N ASN A 154 -13.52 -4.52 -1.17
CA ASN A 154 -13.45 -3.88 0.15
C ASN A 154 -12.73 -4.73 1.22
N ILE A 155 -11.68 -5.47 0.81
CA ILE A 155 -10.86 -6.34 1.67
C ILE A 155 -11.56 -7.66 2.07
N TYR A 156 -12.87 -7.67 2.26
CA TYR A 156 -13.60 -8.76 2.91
C TYR A 156 -14.27 -9.73 1.93
N GLU A 157 -14.90 -9.21 0.90
CA GLU A 157 -15.75 -9.98 -0.02
C GLU A 157 -14.90 -10.61 -1.12
N VAL A 158 -14.83 -11.94 -1.16
CA VAL A 158 -14.08 -12.66 -2.19
C VAL A 158 -14.81 -12.56 -3.52
N ILE A 159 -14.07 -12.18 -4.57
CA ILE A 159 -14.54 -12.15 -5.95
C ILE A 159 -14.10 -13.45 -6.64
N SER A 160 -15.05 -14.24 -7.07
CA SER A 160 -14.84 -15.43 -7.92
C SER A 160 -15.42 -15.16 -9.31
N PHE A 161 -14.72 -15.61 -10.34
CA PHE A 161 -15.23 -15.71 -11.70
C PHE A 161 -15.58 -17.17 -11.93
N ASP A 162 -16.81 -17.44 -12.29
CA ASP A 162 -17.27 -18.76 -12.77
C ASP A 162 -16.76 -19.03 -14.17
#